data_e8992f404411cc3bd1805709afa272a5
#
_entry.id   e8992f404411cc3bd1805709afa272a5
#
_cell.length_a   1.000
_cell.length_b   1.000
_cell.length_c   1.000
_cell.angle_alpha   90.00
_cell.angle_beta   90.00
_cell.angle_gamma   90.00
#
_symmetry.space_group_name_H-M   'P 1'
#
loop_
_entity.id
_entity.type
_entity.pdbx_description
1 polymer ?
#
loop_
_entity_poly.entity_id
_entity_poly.type
_entity_poly.pdbx_seq_one_letter_code
_entity_poly.pdbx_strand_id
1 'polypeptide(L)'
;GFFVFVIKTSNPFNYIFPVPDEGLGLNPILQDPLLAIHPPVLYLGYVGSSIIFSSALAATTLGLISKSWAMHIKKWVLASWIFLTIGILLGSIWAYYELGWGGFWFWDPVENVSLMPWLVLTTLLHCILVLQKRLILTSWVIILSISTFTLSMCGTFLVRSGILNSIHTFANDPERGLFILIFLFILIFLSIIIF
;
A
#
# COMPACT_ATOMS: atom_id res chain seq x y z
N GLY A 1 -15.39 -15.16 -5.68
CA GLY A 1 -15.46 -13.72 -5.42
C GLY A 1 -14.78 -12.89 -6.48
N PHE A 2 -13.43 -12.75 -6.43
CA PHE A 2 -12.68 -11.79 -7.27
C PHE A 2 -12.87 -11.99 -8.78
N PHE A 3 -12.76 -13.21 -9.31
CA PHE A 3 -12.96 -13.47 -10.74
C PHE A 3 -14.38 -13.14 -11.24
N VAL A 4 -15.40 -13.40 -10.42
CA VAL A 4 -16.77 -13.03 -10.76
C VAL A 4 -16.92 -11.52 -10.83
N PHE A 5 -16.30 -10.80 -9.92
CA PHE A 5 -16.24 -9.33 -9.93
C PHE A 5 -15.58 -8.83 -11.23
N VAL A 6 -14.39 -9.34 -11.58
CA VAL A 6 -13.66 -8.93 -12.80
C VAL A 6 -14.51 -9.18 -14.06
N ILE A 7 -15.13 -10.37 -14.20
CA ILE A 7 -15.96 -10.69 -15.37
C ILE A 7 -17.18 -9.77 -15.47
N LYS A 8 -17.79 -9.40 -14.35
CA LYS A 8 -18.99 -8.55 -14.35
C LYS A 8 -18.71 -7.07 -14.57
N THR A 9 -17.59 -6.56 -14.07
CA THR A 9 -17.30 -5.12 -14.06
C THR A 9 -16.26 -4.70 -15.10
N SER A 10 -15.37 -5.59 -15.51
CA SER A 10 -14.23 -5.28 -16.38
C SER A 10 -13.81 -6.54 -17.13
N ASN A 11 -14.75 -7.17 -17.84
CA ASN A 11 -14.52 -8.42 -18.54
C ASN A 11 -13.42 -8.26 -19.61
N PRO A 12 -12.25 -8.89 -19.46
CA PRO A 12 -11.14 -8.76 -20.41
C PRO A 12 -11.39 -9.45 -21.75
N PHE A 13 -12.47 -10.25 -21.85
CA PHE A 13 -12.86 -10.97 -23.07
C PHE A 13 -13.92 -10.22 -23.90
N ASN A 14 -14.34 -9.03 -23.49
CA ASN A 14 -15.26 -8.21 -24.28
C ASN A 14 -14.54 -7.63 -25.49
N TYR A 15 -15.20 -7.71 -26.65
CA TYR A 15 -14.73 -7.08 -27.87
C TYR A 15 -15.07 -5.60 -27.89
N ILE A 16 -14.17 -4.78 -28.43
CA ILE A 16 -14.39 -3.36 -28.72
C ILE A 16 -14.90 -3.24 -30.15
N PHE A 17 -15.95 -2.46 -30.38
CA PHE A 17 -16.47 -2.17 -31.71
C PHE A 17 -16.49 -0.66 -31.94
N PRO A 18 -16.04 -0.15 -33.14
CA PRO A 18 -15.41 -0.94 -34.22
C PRO A 18 -14.09 -1.59 -33.77
N VAL A 19 -13.76 -2.75 -34.31
CA VAL A 19 -12.50 -3.44 -34.03
C VAL A 19 -11.36 -2.57 -34.54
N PRO A 20 -10.41 -2.17 -33.68
CA PRO A 20 -9.24 -1.42 -34.13
C PRO A 20 -8.31 -2.30 -34.97
N ASP A 21 -7.69 -1.73 -35.99
CA ASP A 21 -6.75 -2.44 -36.86
C ASP A 21 -5.51 -2.92 -36.07
N GLU A 22 -5.06 -2.09 -35.10
CA GLU A 22 -3.96 -2.42 -34.19
C GLU A 22 -4.26 -1.94 -32.76
N GLY A 23 -3.60 -2.55 -31.77
CA GLY A 23 -3.63 -2.08 -30.39
C GLY A 23 -2.85 -0.77 -30.23
N LEU A 24 -3.22 0.03 -29.22
CA LEU A 24 -2.56 1.32 -28.92
C LEU A 24 -1.10 1.17 -28.49
N GLY A 25 -0.66 -0.04 -28.12
CA GLY A 25 0.65 -0.29 -27.56
C GLY A 25 0.81 0.28 -26.14
N LEU A 26 1.99 0.07 -25.57
CA LEU A 26 2.34 0.62 -24.26
C LEU A 26 3.05 1.97 -24.45
N ASN A 27 2.69 2.98 -23.66
CA ASN A 27 3.37 4.26 -23.65
C ASN A 27 4.88 4.06 -23.48
N PRO A 28 5.75 4.68 -24.31
CA PRO A 28 7.21 4.54 -24.23
C PRO A 28 7.79 4.77 -22.81
N ILE A 29 7.28 5.74 -22.06
CA ILE A 29 7.70 6.01 -20.68
C ILE A 29 7.47 4.80 -19.75
N LEU A 30 6.48 3.96 -20.09
CA LEU A 30 6.14 2.76 -19.30
C LEU A 30 6.94 1.51 -19.73
N GLN A 31 7.75 1.60 -20.79
CA GLN A 31 8.54 0.48 -21.32
C GLN A 31 9.91 0.33 -20.66
N ASP A 32 9.99 0.64 -19.38
CA ASP A 32 11.23 0.59 -18.60
C ASP A 32 11.28 -0.63 -17.67
N PRO A 33 12.42 -1.33 -17.58
CA PRO A 33 12.56 -2.50 -16.69
C PRO A 33 12.33 -2.18 -15.21
N LEU A 34 12.76 -1.01 -14.72
CA LEU A 34 12.54 -0.63 -13.32
C LEU A 34 11.06 -0.38 -13.06
N LEU A 35 10.35 0.24 -14.03
CA LEU A 35 8.91 0.42 -13.90
C LEU A 35 8.15 -0.91 -13.93
N ALA A 36 8.66 -1.93 -14.62
CA ALA A 36 8.07 -3.27 -14.59
C ALA A 36 8.23 -3.96 -13.22
N ILE A 37 9.34 -3.71 -12.52
CA ILE A 37 9.67 -4.36 -11.23
C ILE A 37 9.17 -3.55 -10.03
N HIS A 38 9.23 -2.21 -10.11
CA HIS A 38 8.86 -1.30 -9.01
C HIS A 38 7.45 -1.55 -8.46
N PRO A 39 6.35 -1.59 -9.25
CA PRO A 39 5.02 -1.74 -8.70
C PRO A 39 4.80 -3.09 -7.98
N PRO A 40 5.19 -4.25 -8.54
CA PRO A 40 5.06 -5.52 -7.83
C PRO A 40 5.77 -5.55 -6.47
N VAL A 41 6.98 -5.01 -6.41
CA VAL A 41 7.77 -4.96 -5.16
C VAL A 41 7.10 -4.02 -4.15
N LEU A 42 6.63 -2.85 -4.58
CA LEU A 42 5.92 -1.91 -3.73
C LEU A 42 4.63 -2.52 -3.16
N TYR A 43 3.86 -3.22 -4.00
CA TYR A 43 2.63 -3.91 -3.58
C TYR A 43 2.87 -5.02 -2.57
N LEU A 44 3.97 -5.76 -2.65
CA LEU A 44 4.32 -6.73 -1.61
C LEU A 44 4.45 -6.08 -0.22
N GLY A 45 5.00 -4.87 -0.16
CA GLY A 45 5.05 -4.08 1.06
C GLY A 45 3.67 -3.65 1.56
N TYR A 46 2.81 -3.15 0.68
CA TYR A 46 1.44 -2.74 1.02
C TYR A 46 0.59 -3.91 1.46
N VAL A 47 0.56 -5.01 0.69
CA VAL A 47 -0.21 -6.20 1.03
C VAL A 47 0.31 -6.85 2.31
N GLY A 48 1.62 -6.87 2.52
CA GLY A 48 2.23 -7.35 3.76
C GLY A 48 1.74 -6.61 5.02
N SER A 49 1.38 -5.33 4.89
CA SER A 49 0.80 -4.55 6.00
C SER A 49 -0.56 -5.06 6.47
N SER A 50 -1.32 -5.77 5.63
CA SER A 50 -2.60 -6.38 6.02
C SER A 50 -2.44 -7.50 7.04
N ILE A 51 -1.32 -8.25 6.97
CA ILE A 51 -0.98 -9.30 7.93
C ILE A 51 -0.66 -8.66 9.28
N ILE A 52 0.07 -7.54 9.27
CA ILE A 52 0.42 -6.78 10.47
C ILE A 52 -0.86 -6.27 11.15
N PHE A 53 -1.75 -5.65 10.38
CA PHE A 53 -3.05 -5.15 10.81
C PHE A 53 -3.91 -6.25 11.43
N SER A 54 -4.15 -7.34 10.68
CA SER A 54 -5.01 -8.44 11.14
C SER A 54 -4.46 -9.13 12.39
N SER A 55 -3.13 -9.31 12.47
CA SER A 55 -2.48 -9.89 13.64
C SER A 55 -2.60 -8.97 14.87
N ALA A 56 -2.49 -7.65 14.68
CA ALA A 56 -2.65 -6.68 15.76
C ALA A 56 -4.07 -6.66 16.31
N LEU A 57 -5.09 -6.65 15.45
CA LEU A 57 -6.49 -6.74 15.88
C LEU A 57 -6.79 -8.04 16.60
N ALA A 58 -6.34 -9.18 16.07
CA ALA A 58 -6.51 -10.48 16.71
C ALA A 58 -5.82 -10.53 18.09
N ALA A 59 -4.61 -10.01 18.21
CA ALA A 59 -3.89 -9.97 19.48
C ALA A 59 -4.58 -9.06 20.51
N THR A 60 -5.19 -7.97 20.07
CA THR A 60 -5.95 -7.05 20.93
C THR A 60 -7.23 -7.71 21.42
N THR A 61 -8.03 -8.30 20.52
CA THR A 61 -9.29 -8.98 20.89
C THR A 61 -9.10 -10.16 21.82
N LEU A 62 -8.00 -10.89 21.68
CA LEU A 62 -7.69 -12.07 22.49
C LEU A 62 -6.87 -11.74 23.76
N GLY A 63 -6.40 -10.51 23.92
CA GLY A 63 -5.52 -10.14 25.03
C GLY A 63 -4.14 -10.82 24.97
N LEU A 64 -3.66 -11.23 23.78
CA LEU A 64 -2.46 -12.04 23.59
C LEU A 64 -1.22 -11.21 23.18
N ILE A 65 -1.15 -9.96 23.60
CA ILE A 65 0.02 -9.11 23.33
C ILE A 65 1.16 -9.54 24.25
N SER A 66 2.15 -10.22 23.68
CA SER A 66 3.27 -10.83 24.42
C SER A 66 4.59 -10.63 23.68
N LYS A 67 5.72 -10.95 24.36
CA LYS A 67 7.04 -10.97 23.72
C LYS A 67 7.10 -11.95 22.54
N SER A 68 6.44 -13.11 22.66
CA SER A 68 6.36 -14.12 21.60
C SER A 68 5.62 -13.59 20.38
N TRP A 69 4.45 -12.94 20.58
CA TRP A 69 3.72 -12.29 19.52
C TRP A 69 4.58 -11.19 18.85
N ALA A 70 5.26 -10.36 19.63
CA ALA A 70 6.13 -9.31 19.11
C ALA A 70 7.30 -9.89 18.28
N MET A 71 7.88 -11.02 18.66
CA MET A 71 8.90 -11.71 17.86
C MET A 71 8.35 -12.24 16.53
N HIS A 72 7.11 -12.73 16.52
CA HIS A 72 6.46 -13.21 15.31
C HIS A 72 6.14 -12.06 14.35
N ILE A 73 5.46 -11.03 14.84
CA ILE A 73 5.01 -9.93 13.99
C ILE A 73 6.17 -9.08 13.44
N LYS A 74 7.29 -9.00 14.17
CA LYS A 74 8.52 -8.31 13.71
C LYS A 74 8.97 -8.78 12.33
N LYS A 75 8.87 -10.06 12.03
CA LYS A 75 9.29 -10.63 10.74
C LYS A 75 8.46 -10.04 9.60
N TRP A 76 7.15 -9.91 9.79
CA TRP A 76 6.24 -9.33 8.81
C TRP A 76 6.42 -7.83 8.66
N VAL A 77 6.65 -7.11 9.77
CA VAL A 77 6.95 -5.68 9.73
C VAL A 77 8.24 -5.42 8.98
N LEU A 78 9.29 -6.20 9.26
CA LEU A 78 10.57 -6.08 8.57
C LEU A 78 10.45 -6.41 7.08
N ALA A 79 9.74 -7.48 6.72
CA ALA A 79 9.50 -7.84 5.32
C ALA A 79 8.76 -6.73 4.56
N SER A 80 7.65 -6.22 5.11
CA SER A 80 6.89 -5.13 4.50
C SER A 80 7.74 -3.86 4.37
N TRP A 81 8.52 -3.53 5.39
CA TRP A 81 9.43 -2.38 5.38
C TRP A 81 10.51 -2.50 4.30
N ILE A 82 11.12 -3.69 4.14
CA ILE A 82 12.12 -3.96 3.09
C ILE A 82 11.50 -3.80 1.70
N PHE A 83 10.33 -4.42 1.45
CA PHE A 83 9.65 -4.32 0.16
C PHE A 83 9.26 -2.88 -0.18
N LEU A 84 8.73 -2.12 0.78
CA LEU A 84 8.44 -0.71 0.57
C LEU A 84 9.71 0.10 0.30
N THR A 85 10.79 -0.15 1.04
CA THR A 85 12.08 0.54 0.85
C THR A 85 12.62 0.30 -0.56
N ILE A 86 12.67 -0.95 -1.00
CA ILE A 86 13.14 -1.31 -2.34
C ILE A 86 12.19 -0.74 -3.41
N GLY A 87 10.88 -0.88 -3.20
CA GLY A 87 9.88 -0.37 -4.13
C GLY A 87 9.99 1.15 -4.31
N ILE A 88 10.06 1.92 -3.23
CA ILE A 88 10.22 3.37 -3.26
C ILE A 88 11.53 3.74 -3.97
N LEU A 89 12.64 3.06 -3.64
CA LEU A 89 13.93 3.33 -4.25
C LEU A 89 13.92 3.08 -5.78
N LEU A 90 13.36 1.97 -6.22
CA LEU A 90 13.26 1.64 -7.66
C LEU A 90 12.41 2.68 -8.40
N GLY A 91 11.28 3.12 -7.81
CA GLY A 91 10.46 4.19 -8.37
C GLY A 91 11.19 5.52 -8.45
N SER A 92 11.97 5.86 -7.42
CA SER A 92 12.79 7.09 -7.41
C SER A 92 13.89 7.06 -8.47
N ILE A 93 14.55 5.92 -8.69
CA ILE A 93 15.56 5.77 -9.74
C ILE A 93 14.92 5.90 -11.11
N TRP A 94 13.78 5.25 -11.35
CA TRP A 94 13.03 5.38 -12.60
C TRP A 94 12.63 6.83 -12.86
N ALA A 95 12.06 7.52 -11.88
CA ALA A 95 11.67 8.92 -12.01
C ALA A 95 12.86 9.83 -12.33
N TYR A 96 14.03 9.55 -11.77
CA TYR A 96 15.23 10.33 -11.98
C TYR A 96 15.68 10.37 -13.44
N TYR A 97 15.69 9.24 -14.13
CA TYR A 97 16.22 9.23 -15.51
C TYR A 97 15.12 9.28 -16.58
N GLU A 98 13.88 8.81 -16.31
CA GLU A 98 12.80 8.81 -17.30
C GLU A 98 12.02 10.11 -17.34
N LEU A 99 11.78 10.74 -16.18
CA LEU A 99 10.91 11.91 -16.11
C LEU A 99 11.65 13.24 -16.29
N GLY A 100 12.97 13.23 -16.23
CA GLY A 100 13.79 14.43 -16.41
C GLY A 100 13.58 15.51 -15.34
N TRP A 101 13.09 15.15 -14.18
CA TRP A 101 12.80 16.11 -13.11
C TRP A 101 14.05 16.62 -12.37
N GLY A 102 15.21 16.03 -12.62
CA GLY A 102 16.50 16.49 -12.08
C GLY A 102 16.82 16.01 -10.67
N GLY A 103 16.05 15.09 -10.10
CA GLY A 103 16.28 14.54 -8.77
C GLY A 103 15.57 13.21 -8.54
N PHE A 104 15.75 12.63 -7.35
CA PHE A 104 15.16 11.34 -6.96
C PHE A 104 13.77 11.46 -6.33
N TRP A 105 13.37 12.64 -5.86
CA TRP A 105 12.14 12.85 -5.13
C TRP A 105 11.56 14.23 -5.43
N PHE A 106 10.30 14.26 -5.82
CA PHE A 106 9.64 15.48 -6.29
C PHE A 106 8.42 15.85 -5.48
N TRP A 107 8.16 15.14 -4.40
CA TRP A 107 6.98 15.39 -3.59
C TRP A 107 5.68 15.21 -4.40
N ASP A 108 5.71 14.40 -5.43
CA ASP A 108 4.49 14.00 -6.14
C ASP A 108 3.50 13.38 -5.13
N PRO A 109 2.20 13.68 -5.21
CA PRO A 109 1.22 13.15 -4.26
C PRO A 109 1.28 11.63 -4.08
N VAL A 110 1.55 10.86 -5.15
CA VAL A 110 1.64 9.40 -5.08
C VAL A 110 2.95 8.93 -4.44
N GLU A 111 4.06 9.66 -4.65
CA GLU A 111 5.31 9.42 -3.92
C GLU A 111 5.10 9.58 -2.42
N ASN A 112 4.47 10.70 -2.01
CA ASN A 112 4.19 10.98 -0.60
C ASN A 112 3.27 9.92 0.03
N VAL A 113 2.32 9.41 -0.73
CA VAL A 113 1.41 8.33 -0.30
C VAL A 113 2.18 7.05 0.01
N SER A 114 3.23 6.74 -0.74
CA SER A 114 4.08 5.57 -0.47
C SER A 114 4.98 5.77 0.76
N LEU A 115 5.42 6.99 1.00
CA LEU A 115 6.28 7.36 2.11
C LEU A 115 5.57 7.27 3.46
N MET A 116 4.27 7.60 3.53
CA MET A 116 3.53 7.59 4.79
C MET A 116 3.54 6.23 5.50
N PRO A 117 3.12 5.11 4.90
CA PRO A 117 3.18 3.81 5.57
C PRO A 117 4.61 3.35 5.83
N TRP A 118 5.59 3.74 5.03
CA TRP A 118 7.00 3.44 5.26
C TRP A 118 7.52 4.11 6.56
N LEU A 119 7.19 5.37 6.80
CA LEU A 119 7.53 6.09 8.04
C LEU A 119 6.89 5.42 9.26
N VAL A 120 5.62 5.04 9.14
CA VAL A 120 4.89 4.35 10.22
C VAL A 120 5.49 2.97 10.49
N LEU A 121 5.85 2.20 9.45
CA LEU A 121 6.54 0.91 9.61
C LEU A 121 7.90 1.07 10.28
N THR A 122 8.64 2.12 9.95
CA THR A 122 9.93 2.42 10.60
C THR A 122 9.72 2.65 12.11
N THR A 123 8.74 3.46 12.48
CA THR A 123 8.39 3.71 13.87
C THR A 123 7.90 2.42 14.57
N LEU A 124 7.03 1.66 13.90
CA LEU A 124 6.51 0.40 14.39
C LEU A 124 7.63 -0.61 14.68
N LEU A 125 8.61 -0.72 13.79
CA LEU A 125 9.75 -1.62 13.98
C LEU A 125 10.50 -1.30 15.26
N HIS A 126 10.76 -0.01 15.54
CA HIS A 126 11.40 0.41 16.78
C HIS A 126 10.55 0.12 18.03
N CYS A 127 9.23 0.39 17.97
CA CYS A 127 8.31 0.07 19.08
C CYS A 127 8.26 -1.44 19.36
N ILE A 128 8.27 -2.29 18.33
CA ILE A 128 8.30 -3.75 18.48
C ILE A 128 9.59 -4.22 19.14
N LEU A 129 10.74 -3.64 18.80
CA LEU A 129 12.01 -3.98 19.43
C LEU A 129 12.01 -3.66 20.94
N VAL A 130 11.36 -2.57 21.33
CA VAL A 130 11.18 -2.21 22.75
C VAL A 130 10.18 -3.16 23.41
N LEU A 131 9.04 -3.46 22.76
CA LEU A 131 8.04 -4.39 23.28
C LEU A 131 8.62 -5.78 23.55
N GLN A 132 9.48 -6.29 22.67
CA GLN A 132 10.17 -7.57 22.86
C GLN A 132 11.01 -7.61 24.14
N LYS A 133 11.66 -6.51 24.48
CA LYS A 133 12.56 -6.45 25.64
C LYS A 133 11.83 -6.16 26.94
N ARG A 134 10.91 -5.19 26.96
CA ARG A 134 10.38 -4.58 28.17
C ARG A 134 8.86 -4.71 28.37
N LEU A 135 8.09 -5.22 27.39
CA LEU A 135 6.61 -5.27 27.38
C LEU A 135 5.96 -3.89 27.63
N ILE A 136 6.57 -2.83 27.13
CA ILE A 136 6.03 -1.48 27.11
C ILE A 136 5.72 -1.05 25.68
N LEU A 137 5.01 0.06 25.49
CA LEU A 137 4.56 0.59 24.20
C LEU A 137 3.53 -0.29 23.47
N THR A 138 2.80 -1.13 24.20
CA THR A 138 1.77 -2.02 23.63
C THR A 138 0.75 -1.28 22.79
N SER A 139 0.15 -0.21 23.33
CA SER A 139 -0.84 0.62 22.62
C SER A 139 -0.24 1.26 21.36
N TRP A 140 1.00 1.74 21.43
CA TRP A 140 1.67 2.30 20.26
C TRP A 140 1.88 1.26 19.17
N VAL A 141 2.29 0.02 19.52
CA VAL A 141 2.47 -1.05 18.55
C VAL A 141 1.14 -1.37 17.85
N ILE A 142 0.03 -1.40 18.59
CA ILE A 142 -1.30 -1.67 17.99
C ILE A 142 -1.74 -0.50 17.10
N ILE A 143 -1.66 0.74 17.58
CA ILE A 143 -2.05 1.93 16.80
C ILE A 143 -1.22 2.02 15.51
N LEU A 144 0.09 1.85 15.58
CA LEU A 144 0.97 1.92 14.42
C LEU A 144 0.71 0.76 13.44
N SER A 145 0.39 -0.43 13.93
CA SER A 145 0.02 -1.58 13.09
C SER A 145 -1.28 -1.31 12.32
N ILE A 146 -2.29 -0.74 12.97
CA ILE A 146 -3.54 -0.31 12.34
C ILE A 146 -3.25 0.80 11.32
N SER A 147 -2.48 1.82 11.73
CA SER A 147 -2.16 2.98 10.89
C SER A 147 -1.41 2.59 9.61
N THR A 148 -0.51 1.60 9.67
CA THR A 148 0.25 1.17 8.49
C THR A 148 -0.66 0.70 7.36
N PHE A 149 -1.60 -0.18 7.66
CA PHE A 149 -2.53 -0.69 6.65
C PHE A 149 -3.57 0.35 6.22
N THR A 150 -4.11 1.12 7.16
CA THR A 150 -5.07 2.17 6.83
C THR A 150 -4.46 3.26 5.93
N LEU A 151 -3.19 3.63 6.15
CA LEU A 151 -2.47 4.54 5.26
C LEU A 151 -2.20 3.95 3.88
N SER A 152 -1.89 2.64 3.79
CA SER A 152 -1.77 1.95 2.50
C SER A 152 -3.10 1.96 1.72
N MET A 153 -4.21 1.74 2.40
CA MET A 153 -5.56 1.82 1.80
C MET A 153 -5.96 3.24 1.44
N CYS A 154 -5.59 4.23 2.27
CA CYS A 154 -5.76 5.65 1.97
C CYS A 154 -5.00 6.02 0.69
N GLY A 155 -3.76 5.52 0.55
CA GLY A 155 -2.97 5.68 -0.66
C GLY A 155 -3.67 5.13 -1.90
N THR A 156 -4.19 3.91 -1.81
CA THR A 156 -4.94 3.29 -2.90
C THR A 156 -6.17 4.12 -3.28
N PHE A 157 -6.89 4.66 -2.29
CA PHE A 157 -7.99 5.58 -2.52
C PHE A 157 -7.55 6.84 -3.26
N LEU A 158 -6.49 7.51 -2.79
CA LEU A 158 -6.00 8.76 -3.37
C LEU A 158 -5.58 8.59 -4.84
N VAL A 159 -4.89 7.50 -5.16
CA VAL A 159 -4.47 7.18 -6.54
C VAL A 159 -5.68 6.90 -7.43
N ARG A 160 -6.69 6.19 -6.90
CA ARG A 160 -7.85 5.73 -7.70
C ARG A 160 -8.95 6.78 -7.85
N SER A 161 -9.09 7.68 -6.87
CA SER A 161 -10.19 8.65 -6.82
C SER A 161 -10.12 9.73 -7.89
N GLY A 162 -8.95 9.99 -8.47
CA GLY A 162 -8.74 11.11 -9.38
C GLY A 162 -8.74 12.48 -8.71
N ILE A 163 -8.74 12.55 -7.37
CA ILE A 163 -8.72 13.82 -6.62
C ILE A 163 -7.38 14.52 -6.78
N LEU A 164 -6.28 13.74 -6.88
CA LEU A 164 -4.94 14.25 -6.96
C LEU A 164 -4.42 14.28 -8.39
N ASN A 165 -3.76 15.36 -8.76
CA ASN A 165 -3.05 15.49 -10.02
C ASN A 165 -1.63 14.91 -9.85
N SER A 166 -1.36 13.77 -10.50
CA SER A 166 -0.07 13.08 -10.46
C SER A 166 0.15 12.36 -11.77
N ILE A 167 1.40 12.20 -12.16
CA ILE A 167 1.78 11.38 -13.32
C ILE A 167 1.43 9.89 -13.13
N HIS A 168 1.21 9.46 -11.89
CA HIS A 168 0.84 8.09 -11.53
C HIS A 168 -0.69 7.85 -11.57
N THR A 169 -1.51 8.89 -11.82
CA THR A 169 -2.98 8.79 -11.81
C THR A 169 -3.57 8.51 -13.18
N PHE A 170 -2.92 7.68 -13.98
CA PHE A 170 -3.35 7.30 -15.33
C PHE A 170 -4.53 6.32 -15.36
N ALA A 171 -4.95 5.79 -14.24
CA ALA A 171 -6.08 4.85 -14.13
C ALA A 171 -7.14 5.33 -13.12
N ASN A 172 -7.57 6.59 -13.27
CA ASN A 172 -8.59 7.19 -12.41
C ASN A 172 -9.94 6.51 -12.61
N ASP A 173 -10.60 6.20 -11.50
CA ASP A 173 -11.95 5.63 -11.46
C ASP A 173 -12.64 6.12 -10.18
N PRO A 174 -13.36 7.25 -10.23
CA PRO A 174 -14.01 7.84 -9.06
C PRO A 174 -15.05 6.94 -8.40
N GLU A 175 -15.76 6.10 -9.15
CA GLU A 175 -16.76 5.17 -8.59
C GLU A 175 -16.08 4.10 -7.72
N ARG A 176 -15.00 3.51 -8.23
CA ARG A 176 -14.18 2.57 -7.45
C ARG A 176 -13.44 3.25 -6.31
N GLY A 177 -13.04 4.51 -6.51
CA GLY A 177 -12.48 5.36 -5.46
C GLY A 177 -13.44 5.50 -4.29
N LEU A 178 -14.71 5.80 -4.54
CA LEU A 178 -15.74 5.90 -3.50
C LEU A 178 -15.93 4.58 -2.73
N PHE A 179 -15.92 3.45 -3.43
CA PHE A 179 -15.99 2.13 -2.78
C PHE A 179 -14.81 1.89 -1.83
N ILE A 180 -13.60 2.24 -2.25
CA ILE A 180 -12.40 2.12 -1.41
C ILE A 180 -12.49 3.04 -0.19
N LEU A 181 -13.03 4.25 -0.34
CA LEU A 181 -13.24 5.21 0.75
C LEU A 181 -14.21 4.65 1.79
N ILE A 182 -15.36 4.10 1.36
CA ILE A 182 -16.33 3.48 2.26
C ILE A 182 -15.69 2.31 3.01
N PHE A 183 -14.94 1.46 2.30
CA PHE A 183 -14.23 0.34 2.92
C PHE A 183 -13.20 0.82 3.95
N LEU A 184 -12.46 1.89 3.66
CA LEU A 184 -11.50 2.51 4.57
C LEU A 184 -12.20 3.02 5.85
N PHE A 185 -13.34 3.69 5.73
CA PHE A 185 -14.11 4.12 6.89
C PHE A 185 -14.58 2.97 7.76
N ILE A 186 -15.06 1.87 7.15
CA ILE A 186 -15.46 0.66 7.88
C ILE A 186 -14.26 0.07 8.63
N LEU A 187 -13.10 -0.03 7.99
CA LEU A 187 -11.86 -0.55 8.60
C LEU A 187 -11.44 0.28 9.82
N ILE A 188 -11.42 1.61 9.67
CA ILE A 188 -11.05 2.53 10.77
C ILE A 188 -12.06 2.40 11.91
N PHE A 189 -13.35 2.42 11.61
CA PHE A 189 -14.41 2.32 12.62
C PHE A 189 -14.33 1.01 13.41
N LEU A 190 -14.20 -0.13 12.74
CA LEU A 190 -14.02 -1.43 13.40
C LEU A 190 -12.73 -1.49 14.23
N SER A 191 -11.65 -0.89 13.73
CA SER A 191 -10.37 -0.81 14.45
C SER A 191 -10.48 -0.01 15.75
N ILE A 192 -11.24 1.08 15.74
CA ILE A 192 -11.48 1.92 16.93
C ILE A 192 -12.33 1.15 17.97
N ILE A 193 -13.33 0.37 17.52
CA ILE A 193 -14.15 -0.43 18.43
C ILE A 193 -13.34 -1.55 19.12
N ILE A 194 -12.39 -2.14 18.40
CA ILE A 194 -11.56 -3.25 18.91
C ILE A 194 -10.45 -2.74 19.82
N PHE A 195 -9.92 -1.53 19.54
CA PHE A 195 -8.84 -0.91 20.31
C PHE A 195 -9.33 -0.42 21.68
#